data_6e3ff8b80d42a5ea2bbee8948c4fa22a
#
_entry.id   6e3ff8b80d42a5ea2bbee8948c4fa22a
#
_cell.length_a   1.000
_cell.length_b   1.000
_cell.length_c   1.000
_cell.angle_alpha   90.00
_cell.angle_beta   90.00
_cell.angle_gamma   90.00
#
_symmetry.space_group_name_H-M   'P 1'
#
loop_
_entity.id
_entity.type
_entity.pdbx_description
1 polymer ?
#
loop_
_entity_poly.entity_id
_entity_poly.type
_entity_poly.pdbx_seq_one_letter_code
_entity_poly.pdbx_strand_id
1 'polypeptide(L)'
;MLMKKITKILVGTNNSGKLKEIRVLLPKSLKIYSTSDFKIKSPPENGKTFKENSLIKAKYFSKKSKMICLSDDSGLEIDILEGYPGIYSARWGGKKGNFVKAINRVFRELDKKSKNWKIKKIKARFICALTIYGPNQKTINSVGKIEGHISSTMKGTNGFGYDPIFIPRGKKITFGEMKSLQKYKIDHRFKAFKKIKKFF
;
A
#
# COMPACT_ATOMS: atom_id res chain seq x y z
N MET A 1 0.58 -20.83 24.21
CA MET A 1 -0.85 -20.59 23.97
C MET A 1 -1.07 -20.30 22.49
N LEU A 2 -1.60 -21.26 21.75
CA LEU A 2 -1.91 -21.13 20.33
C LEU A 2 -2.90 -19.96 20.14
N MET A 3 -2.52 -18.96 19.35
CA MET A 3 -3.46 -17.89 19.02
C MET A 3 -4.64 -18.49 18.25
N LYS A 4 -5.86 -18.32 18.75
CA LYS A 4 -7.08 -18.69 18.00
C LYS A 4 -7.03 -18.05 16.62
N LYS A 5 -7.30 -18.83 15.57
CA LYS A 5 -7.40 -18.32 14.19
C LYS A 5 -8.42 -17.18 14.14
N ILE A 6 -8.07 -16.14 13.40
CA ILE A 6 -8.95 -15.00 13.14
C ILE A 6 -10.04 -15.48 12.17
N THR A 7 -11.31 -15.39 12.58
CA THR A 7 -12.47 -15.79 11.75
C THR A 7 -13.25 -14.60 11.18
N LYS A 8 -13.06 -13.41 11.78
CA LYS A 8 -13.65 -12.15 11.33
C LYS A 8 -12.67 -11.00 11.51
N ILE A 9 -12.60 -10.10 10.55
CA ILE A 9 -11.64 -8.98 10.56
C ILE A 9 -12.22 -7.74 9.89
N LEU A 10 -11.83 -6.58 10.42
CA LEU A 10 -12.03 -5.28 9.75
C LEU A 10 -10.78 -4.96 8.92
N VAL A 11 -10.96 -4.67 7.64
CA VAL A 11 -9.89 -4.06 6.82
C VAL A 11 -9.94 -2.55 7.01
N GLY A 12 -8.97 -2.03 7.76
CA GLY A 12 -8.88 -0.63 8.18
C GLY A 12 -8.28 0.27 7.11
N THR A 13 -9.01 0.51 6.04
CA THR A 13 -8.64 1.46 4.98
C THR A 13 -9.88 2.06 4.33
N ASN A 14 -9.83 3.37 4.04
CA ASN A 14 -10.85 4.05 3.22
C ASN A 14 -10.45 4.12 1.73
N ASN A 15 -9.30 3.54 1.34
CA ASN A 15 -8.88 3.45 -0.05
C ASN A 15 -9.45 2.16 -0.69
N SER A 16 -10.34 2.31 -1.66
CA SER A 16 -11.01 1.19 -2.35
C SER A 16 -10.05 0.25 -3.07
N GLY A 17 -8.97 0.78 -3.67
CA GLY A 17 -7.94 -0.02 -4.33
C GLY A 17 -7.20 -0.92 -3.34
N LYS A 18 -6.79 -0.38 -2.18
CA LYS A 18 -6.15 -1.16 -1.12
C LYS A 18 -7.10 -2.21 -0.54
N LEU A 19 -8.37 -1.85 -0.30
CA LEU A 19 -9.38 -2.78 0.19
C LEU A 19 -9.56 -3.96 -0.78
N LYS A 20 -9.65 -3.69 -2.09
CA LYS A 20 -9.78 -4.71 -3.12
C LYS A 20 -8.59 -5.69 -3.11
N GLU A 21 -7.37 -5.17 -3.06
CA GLU A 21 -6.15 -6.00 -3.03
C GLU A 21 -6.07 -6.85 -1.75
N ILE A 22 -6.35 -6.26 -0.58
CA ILE A 22 -6.32 -6.99 0.69
C ILE A 22 -7.38 -8.10 0.72
N ARG A 23 -8.58 -7.85 0.20
CA ARG A 23 -9.64 -8.87 0.13
C ARG A 23 -9.23 -10.10 -0.69
N VAL A 24 -8.50 -9.90 -1.78
CA VAL A 24 -8.00 -11.02 -2.61
C VAL A 24 -6.93 -11.85 -1.89
N LEU A 25 -6.16 -11.24 -0.99
CA LEU A 25 -5.11 -11.93 -0.23
C LEU A 25 -5.64 -12.73 0.96
N LEU A 26 -6.76 -12.29 1.54
CA LEU A 26 -7.34 -12.92 2.72
C LEU A 26 -8.05 -14.25 2.37
N PRO A 27 -8.08 -15.25 3.28
CA PRO A 27 -8.80 -16.50 3.07
C PRO A 27 -10.28 -16.28 2.80
N LYS A 28 -10.87 -17.04 1.88
CA LYS A 28 -12.30 -16.96 1.54
C LYS A 28 -13.24 -17.29 2.71
N SER A 29 -12.78 -18.10 3.65
CA SER A 29 -13.52 -18.46 4.88
C SER A 29 -13.59 -17.33 5.91
N LEU A 30 -12.82 -16.27 5.74
CA LEU A 30 -12.76 -15.16 6.68
C LEU A 30 -13.90 -14.16 6.42
N LYS A 31 -14.65 -13.80 7.45
CA LYS A 31 -15.66 -12.74 7.38
C LYS A 31 -14.98 -11.39 7.41
N ILE A 32 -15.01 -10.67 6.25
CA ILE A 32 -14.29 -9.42 6.05
C ILE A 32 -15.26 -8.24 6.10
N TYR A 33 -14.98 -7.30 6.98
CA TYR A 33 -15.66 -6.02 7.11
C TYR A 33 -14.76 -4.90 6.59
N SER A 34 -15.37 -3.82 6.15
CA SER A 34 -14.72 -2.58 5.69
C SER A 34 -15.02 -1.42 6.65
N THR A 35 -14.28 -0.35 6.55
CA THR A 35 -14.54 0.87 7.32
C THR A 35 -15.89 1.50 7.00
N SER A 36 -16.42 1.31 5.79
CA SER A 36 -17.74 1.77 5.38
C SER A 36 -18.87 1.08 6.14
N ASP A 37 -18.72 -0.21 6.47
CA ASP A 37 -19.73 -0.96 7.22
C ASP A 37 -19.95 -0.37 8.62
N PHE A 38 -18.97 0.35 9.14
CA PHE A 38 -19.01 1.03 10.44
C PHE A 38 -19.08 2.56 10.31
N LYS A 39 -19.14 3.11 9.09
CA LYS A 39 -19.12 4.56 8.82
C LYS A 39 -17.92 5.28 9.46
N ILE A 40 -16.76 4.62 9.56
CA ILE A 40 -15.56 5.15 10.22
C ILE A 40 -14.65 5.81 9.18
N LYS A 41 -14.33 7.09 9.40
CA LYS A 41 -13.32 7.82 8.62
C LYS A 41 -11.91 7.48 9.10
N SER A 42 -10.91 7.59 8.20
CA SER A 42 -9.50 7.39 8.57
C SER A 42 -9.01 8.43 9.56
N PRO A 43 -8.18 8.04 10.52
CA PRO A 43 -7.49 8.99 11.39
C PRO A 43 -6.40 9.74 10.61
N PRO A 44 -5.89 10.86 11.15
CA PRO A 44 -4.67 11.49 10.64
C PRO A 44 -3.47 10.51 10.70
N GLU A 45 -2.66 10.51 9.65
CA GLU A 45 -1.44 9.71 9.54
C GLU A 45 -0.22 10.56 9.88
N ASN A 46 0.09 10.69 11.18
CA ASN A 46 1.17 11.53 11.70
C ASN A 46 2.46 10.76 12.00
N GLY A 47 2.52 9.48 11.67
CA GLY A 47 3.71 8.65 11.82
C GLY A 47 4.80 9.04 10.83
N LYS A 48 6.04 8.79 11.23
CA LYS A 48 7.25 9.05 10.43
C LYS A 48 7.59 7.89 9.48
N THR A 49 6.94 6.74 9.64
CA THR A 49 7.17 5.53 8.85
C THR A 49 5.84 4.89 8.42
N PHE A 50 5.87 4.08 7.35
CA PHE A 50 4.73 3.26 6.95
C PHE A 50 4.23 2.35 8.08
N LYS A 51 5.16 1.81 8.89
CA LYS A 51 4.83 0.94 10.03
C LYS A 51 4.06 1.70 11.10
N GLU A 52 4.49 2.90 11.45
CA GLU A 52 3.79 3.75 12.42
C GLU A 52 2.40 4.14 11.92
N ASN A 53 2.26 4.57 10.66
CA ASN A 53 0.97 4.93 10.09
C ASN A 53 0.00 3.74 10.02
N SER A 54 0.49 2.55 9.64
CA SER A 54 -0.35 1.34 9.65
C SER A 54 -0.82 0.98 11.07
N LEU A 55 0.04 1.16 12.08
CA LEU A 55 -0.30 0.93 13.49
C LEU A 55 -1.32 1.94 14.01
N ILE A 56 -1.14 3.24 13.72
CA ILE A 56 -2.10 4.31 14.09
C ILE A 56 -3.49 3.95 13.54
N LYS A 57 -3.58 3.60 12.26
CA LYS A 57 -4.84 3.19 11.64
C LYS A 57 -5.42 1.93 12.28
N ALA A 58 -4.61 0.88 12.48
CA ALA A 58 -5.08 -0.38 13.03
C ALA A 58 -5.66 -0.20 14.45
N LYS A 59 -4.96 0.55 15.31
CA LYS A 59 -5.43 0.90 16.66
C LYS A 59 -6.74 1.69 16.63
N TYR A 60 -6.80 2.73 15.82
CA TYR A 60 -7.97 3.59 15.70
C TYR A 60 -9.21 2.82 15.25
N PHE A 61 -9.09 2.08 14.13
CA PHE A 61 -10.21 1.33 13.58
C PHE A 61 -10.64 0.19 14.50
N SER A 62 -9.71 -0.53 15.13
CA SER A 62 -10.02 -1.59 16.11
C SER A 62 -10.76 -1.03 17.31
N LYS A 63 -10.32 0.11 17.86
CA LYS A 63 -10.98 0.76 18.99
C LYS A 63 -12.42 1.19 18.66
N LYS A 64 -12.63 1.74 17.46
CA LYS A 64 -13.95 2.23 17.01
C LYS A 64 -14.91 1.10 16.68
N SER A 65 -14.45 0.03 16.04
CA SER A 65 -15.29 -1.10 15.62
C SER A 65 -15.43 -2.22 16.64
N LYS A 66 -14.58 -2.22 17.69
CA LYS A 66 -14.43 -3.33 18.67
C LYS A 66 -14.00 -4.65 18.00
N MET A 67 -13.37 -4.59 16.82
CA MET A 67 -12.94 -5.77 16.06
C MET A 67 -11.41 -5.84 15.95
N ILE A 68 -10.92 -7.06 15.63
CA ILE A 68 -9.55 -7.19 15.09
C ILE A 68 -9.50 -6.44 13.77
N CYS A 69 -8.49 -5.58 13.60
CA CYS A 69 -8.30 -4.75 12.42
C CYS A 69 -6.98 -5.08 11.73
N LEU A 70 -7.03 -5.26 10.41
CA LEU A 70 -5.87 -5.26 9.53
C LEU A 70 -5.83 -3.93 8.79
N SER A 71 -4.85 -3.10 9.08
CA SER A 71 -4.60 -1.86 8.34
C SER A 71 -3.31 -1.93 7.57
N ASP A 72 -3.25 -1.17 6.47
CA ASP A 72 -2.03 -0.97 5.70
C ASP A 72 -1.62 0.51 5.67
N ASP A 73 -0.32 0.74 5.55
CA ASP A 73 0.21 1.95 4.96
C ASP A 73 1.24 1.60 3.90
N SER A 74 1.19 2.29 2.77
CA SER A 74 2.00 1.92 1.61
C SER A 74 2.23 3.09 0.69
N GLY A 75 3.37 3.06 0.01
CA GLY A 75 3.73 4.11 -0.92
C GLY A 75 4.90 3.73 -1.83
N LEU A 76 5.22 4.67 -2.71
CA LEU A 76 6.33 4.62 -3.65
C LEU A 76 7.51 5.38 -3.05
N GLU A 77 8.68 4.77 -3.03
CA GLU A 77 9.95 5.44 -2.74
C GLU A 77 10.82 5.46 -4.01
N ILE A 78 11.46 6.60 -4.27
CA ILE A 78 12.33 6.82 -5.44
C ILE A 78 13.70 7.27 -4.95
N ASP A 79 14.76 6.52 -5.27
CA ASP A 79 16.09 6.73 -4.68
C ASP A 79 16.66 8.12 -4.94
N ILE A 80 16.61 8.60 -6.19
CA ILE A 80 17.11 9.93 -6.55
C ILE A 80 16.30 11.08 -5.93
N LEU A 81 15.09 10.80 -5.46
CA LEU A 81 14.24 11.73 -4.71
C LEU A 81 14.34 11.49 -3.19
N GLU A 82 15.42 10.86 -2.71
CA GLU A 82 15.67 10.65 -1.28
C GLU A 82 14.53 9.89 -0.57
N GLY A 83 13.88 8.97 -1.31
CA GLY A 83 12.73 8.19 -0.82
C GLY A 83 11.38 8.86 -0.98
N TYR A 84 11.32 10.11 -1.46
CA TYR A 84 10.03 10.73 -1.78
C TYR A 84 9.37 10.06 -2.99
N PRO A 85 8.01 10.02 -3.05
CA PRO A 85 7.03 10.56 -2.10
C PRO A 85 6.90 9.80 -0.77
N GLY A 86 7.33 8.54 -0.66
CA GLY A 86 7.33 7.78 0.59
C GLY A 86 5.94 7.76 1.25
N ILE A 87 5.89 8.04 2.56
CA ILE A 87 4.65 8.13 3.35
C ILE A 87 3.70 9.24 2.86
N TYR A 88 4.16 10.14 2.01
CA TYR A 88 3.35 11.21 1.41
C TYR A 88 2.75 10.82 0.06
N SER A 89 2.85 9.55 -0.36
CA SER A 89 2.41 9.06 -1.67
C SER A 89 0.99 9.49 -2.04
N ALA A 90 0.02 9.31 -1.17
CA ALA A 90 -1.36 9.73 -1.42
C ALA A 90 -1.51 11.27 -1.39
N ARG A 91 -0.74 11.95 -0.52
CA ARG A 91 -0.82 13.41 -0.31
C ARG A 91 -0.29 14.20 -1.51
N TRP A 92 0.62 13.62 -2.31
CA TRP A 92 1.11 14.26 -3.55
C TRP A 92 0.00 14.45 -4.59
N GLY A 93 -1.09 13.68 -4.50
CA GLY A 93 -2.30 13.84 -5.31
C GLY A 93 -3.29 14.89 -4.80
N GLY A 94 -2.96 15.59 -3.70
CA GLY A 94 -3.81 16.60 -3.07
C GLY A 94 -4.99 16.00 -2.29
N LYS A 95 -5.88 16.87 -1.81
CA LYS A 95 -7.01 16.52 -0.91
C LYS A 95 -7.94 15.42 -1.48
N LYS A 96 -8.10 15.37 -2.81
CA LYS A 96 -8.95 14.39 -3.50
C LYS A 96 -8.20 13.11 -3.94
N GLY A 97 -6.90 12.96 -3.61
CA GLY A 97 -6.11 11.78 -3.96
C GLY A 97 -5.98 11.55 -5.47
N ASN A 98 -5.81 12.61 -6.26
CA ASN A 98 -5.67 12.50 -7.71
C ASN A 98 -4.28 11.98 -8.08
N PHE A 99 -4.18 10.70 -8.44
CA PHE A 99 -2.91 10.08 -8.74
C PHE A 99 -2.28 10.55 -10.07
N VAL A 100 -3.04 11.05 -11.03
CA VAL A 100 -2.45 11.70 -12.22
C VAL A 100 -1.64 12.94 -11.80
N LYS A 101 -2.18 13.77 -10.89
CA LYS A 101 -1.43 14.90 -10.31
C LYS A 101 -0.19 14.44 -9.55
N ALA A 102 -0.31 13.35 -8.78
CA ALA A 102 0.82 12.80 -8.03
C ALA A 102 1.93 12.29 -8.95
N ILE A 103 1.59 11.57 -10.02
CA ILE A 103 2.53 11.08 -11.03
C ILE A 103 3.20 12.24 -11.75
N ASN A 104 2.45 13.24 -12.18
CA ASN A 104 3.01 14.42 -12.84
C ASN A 104 3.94 15.19 -11.89
N ARG A 105 3.67 15.19 -10.58
CA ARG A 105 4.61 15.72 -9.59
C ARG A 105 5.90 14.90 -9.55
N VAL A 106 5.81 13.57 -9.54
CA VAL A 106 7.02 12.70 -9.61
C VAL A 106 7.86 13.07 -10.83
N PHE A 107 7.28 13.19 -12.00
CA PHE A 107 8.02 13.52 -13.21
C PHE A 107 8.68 14.88 -13.12
N ARG A 108 7.99 15.91 -12.62
CA ARG A 108 8.59 17.25 -12.40
C ARG A 108 9.77 17.21 -11.43
N GLU A 109 9.65 16.46 -10.33
CA GLU A 109 10.77 16.35 -9.37
C GLU A 109 11.96 15.58 -9.97
N LEU A 110 11.70 14.57 -10.82
CA LEU A 110 12.75 13.87 -11.57
C LEU A 110 13.43 14.78 -12.60
N ASP A 111 12.67 15.61 -13.32
CA ASP A 111 13.22 16.59 -14.28
C ASP A 111 14.17 17.59 -13.58
N LYS A 112 13.86 18.01 -12.34
CA LYS A 112 14.73 18.87 -11.53
C LYS A 112 16.04 18.18 -11.11
N LYS A 113 15.96 16.88 -10.75
CA LYS A 113 17.12 16.12 -10.25
C LYS A 113 18.02 15.61 -11.37
N SER A 114 17.50 15.33 -12.56
CA SER A 114 18.27 14.80 -13.70
C SER A 114 17.57 15.06 -15.02
N LYS A 115 18.11 15.94 -15.86
CA LYS A 115 17.57 16.25 -17.20
C LYS A 115 17.37 14.99 -18.07
N ASN A 116 18.21 13.97 -17.90
CA ASN A 116 18.20 12.75 -18.70
C ASN A 116 17.56 11.54 -17.97
N TRP A 117 16.70 11.78 -16.96
CA TRP A 117 16.12 10.67 -16.20
C TRP A 117 15.27 9.71 -17.04
N LYS A 118 14.65 10.21 -18.12
CA LYS A 118 13.77 9.41 -18.99
C LYS A 118 14.48 8.26 -19.72
N ILE A 119 15.79 8.38 -19.95
CA ILE A 119 16.62 7.33 -20.57
C ILE A 119 17.39 6.50 -19.54
N LYS A 120 17.27 6.81 -18.26
CA LYS A 120 17.90 6.10 -17.14
C LYS A 120 16.91 5.19 -16.42
N LYS A 121 17.40 4.09 -15.87
CA LYS A 121 16.61 3.25 -14.94
C LYS A 121 16.61 3.88 -13.55
N ILE A 122 15.69 4.78 -13.29
CA ILE A 122 15.53 5.42 -11.98
C ILE A 122 15.02 4.40 -10.98
N LYS A 123 15.87 3.99 -10.05
CA LYS A 123 15.54 3.01 -9.01
C LYS A 123 14.40 3.51 -8.11
N ALA A 124 13.46 2.63 -7.89
CA ALA A 124 12.30 2.89 -7.04
C ALA A 124 11.84 1.59 -6.39
N ARG A 125 11.02 1.72 -5.34
CA ARG A 125 10.36 0.58 -4.70
C ARG A 125 8.98 0.93 -4.21
N PHE A 126 8.08 -0.03 -4.23
CA PHE A 126 6.88 0.03 -3.43
C PHE A 126 7.11 -0.63 -2.08
N ILE A 127 6.60 0.01 -1.02
CA ILE A 127 6.60 -0.52 0.35
C ILE A 127 5.15 -0.62 0.83
N CYS A 128 4.85 -1.70 1.56
CA CYS A 128 3.62 -1.86 2.30
C CYS A 128 3.94 -2.35 3.72
N ALA A 129 3.48 -1.62 4.71
CA ALA A 129 3.42 -2.07 6.09
C ALA A 129 1.99 -2.52 6.40
N LEU A 130 1.83 -3.75 6.89
CA LEU A 130 0.58 -4.29 7.39
C LEU A 130 0.64 -4.42 8.90
N THR A 131 -0.42 -4.00 9.59
CA THR A 131 -0.57 -4.16 11.02
C THR A 131 -1.91 -4.82 11.35
N ILE A 132 -1.87 -5.95 12.08
CA ILE A 132 -3.03 -6.53 12.74
C ILE A 132 -3.02 -6.02 14.18
N TYR A 133 -4.14 -5.48 14.63
CA TYR A 133 -4.36 -5.05 16.00
C TYR A 133 -5.74 -5.48 16.47
N GLY A 134 -5.82 -6.02 17.67
CA GLY A 134 -7.07 -6.52 18.26
C GLY A 134 -7.41 -5.85 19.59
N PRO A 135 -8.64 -6.07 20.10
CA PRO A 135 -9.09 -5.54 21.39
C PRO A 135 -8.15 -5.90 22.56
N ASN A 136 -7.46 -7.04 22.47
CA ASN A 136 -6.48 -7.50 23.48
C ASN A 136 -5.12 -6.80 23.36
N GLN A 137 -5.03 -5.72 22.58
CA GLN A 137 -3.83 -4.90 22.33
C GLN A 137 -2.62 -5.65 21.73
N LYS A 138 -2.78 -6.93 21.35
CA LYS A 138 -1.74 -7.65 20.61
C LYS A 138 -1.55 -7.05 19.23
N THR A 139 -0.30 -6.79 18.89
CA THR A 139 0.09 -6.14 17.62
C THR A 139 0.96 -7.09 16.81
N ILE A 140 0.62 -7.29 15.55
CA ILE A 140 1.42 -8.04 14.60
C ILE A 140 1.72 -7.11 13.43
N ASN A 141 3.00 -6.94 13.11
CA ASN A 141 3.44 -6.09 12.01
C ASN A 141 4.19 -6.90 10.96
N SER A 142 4.04 -6.50 9.73
CA SER A 142 4.87 -7.00 8.61
C SER A 142 5.14 -5.89 7.61
N VAL A 143 6.28 -5.99 6.94
CA VAL A 143 6.64 -5.08 5.83
C VAL A 143 6.99 -5.92 4.62
N GLY A 144 6.41 -5.56 3.49
CA GLY A 144 6.73 -6.10 2.18
C GLY A 144 7.27 -5.00 1.26
N LYS A 145 8.24 -5.38 0.41
CA LYS A 145 8.89 -4.47 -0.52
C LYS A 145 9.05 -5.11 -1.88
N ILE A 146 8.83 -4.36 -2.95
CA ILE A 146 9.18 -4.76 -4.30
C ILE A 146 10.02 -3.66 -4.96
N GLU A 147 11.21 -4.06 -5.40
CA GLU A 147 12.13 -3.20 -6.14
C GLU A 147 11.71 -3.10 -7.61
N GLY A 148 12.05 -1.99 -8.24
CA GLY A 148 11.78 -1.71 -9.63
C GLY A 148 12.42 -0.41 -10.09
N HIS A 149 11.84 0.17 -11.12
CA HIS A 149 12.26 1.47 -11.64
C HIS A 149 11.06 2.24 -12.21
N ILE A 150 11.25 3.54 -12.40
CA ILE A 150 10.22 4.43 -12.92
C ILE A 150 10.20 4.37 -14.44
N SER A 151 9.02 4.23 -15.02
CA SER A 151 8.74 4.41 -16.46
C SER A 151 8.81 5.89 -16.82
N SER A 152 9.35 6.20 -17.99
CA SER A 152 9.40 7.57 -18.50
C SER A 152 8.03 8.19 -18.84
N THR A 153 7.01 7.35 -18.96
CA THR A 153 5.62 7.74 -19.24
C THR A 153 4.65 6.88 -18.45
N MET A 154 3.40 7.35 -18.30
CA MET A 154 2.31 6.55 -17.77
C MET A 154 1.90 5.47 -18.79
N LYS A 155 1.81 4.20 -18.34
CA LYS A 155 1.41 3.05 -19.18
C LYS A 155 0.42 2.16 -18.45
N GLY A 156 -0.66 1.78 -19.15
CA GLY A 156 -1.70 0.92 -18.63
C GLY A 156 -2.67 1.64 -17.69
N THR A 157 -3.79 0.97 -17.43
CA THR A 157 -4.91 1.49 -16.63
C THR A 157 -5.30 0.56 -15.49
N ASN A 158 -4.60 -0.58 -15.34
CA ASN A 158 -4.85 -1.51 -14.25
C ASN A 158 -4.29 -0.98 -12.93
N GLY A 159 -4.86 -1.49 -11.84
CA GLY A 159 -4.39 -1.13 -10.49
C GLY A 159 -4.84 0.25 -10.05
N PHE A 160 -4.00 0.93 -9.28
CA PHE A 160 -4.25 2.29 -8.79
C PHE A 160 -2.93 2.96 -8.37
N GLY A 161 -3.02 4.24 -8.03
CA GLY A 161 -1.86 4.97 -7.51
C GLY A 161 -0.78 5.20 -8.55
N TYR A 162 0.43 4.80 -8.23
CA TYR A 162 1.59 4.93 -9.09
C TYR A 162 1.84 3.69 -9.98
N ASP A 163 0.90 2.75 -10.03
CA ASP A 163 1.02 1.54 -10.86
C ASP A 163 1.37 1.85 -12.33
N PRO A 164 0.81 2.92 -12.97
CA PRO A 164 1.13 3.26 -14.37
C PRO A 164 2.59 3.67 -14.63
N ILE A 165 3.37 3.99 -13.59
CA ILE A 165 4.76 4.41 -13.76
C ILE A 165 5.78 3.49 -13.06
N PHE A 166 5.36 2.39 -12.46
CA PHE A 166 6.27 1.49 -11.76
C PHE A 166 6.46 0.18 -12.52
N ILE A 167 7.70 -0.08 -12.95
CA ILE A 167 8.11 -1.33 -13.60
C ILE A 167 8.84 -2.18 -12.57
N PRO A 168 8.27 -3.33 -12.13
CA PRO A 168 8.90 -4.18 -11.13
C PRO A 168 10.17 -4.84 -11.68
N ARG A 169 11.12 -5.09 -10.79
CA ARG A 169 12.39 -5.75 -11.14
C ARG A 169 12.15 -7.07 -11.86
N GLY A 170 12.83 -7.28 -12.99
CA GLY A 170 12.68 -8.47 -13.84
C GLY A 170 11.46 -8.45 -14.77
N LYS A 171 10.73 -7.30 -14.85
CA LYS A 171 9.62 -7.11 -15.79
C LYS A 171 9.95 -6.01 -16.78
N LYS A 172 9.24 -6.02 -17.92
CA LYS A 172 9.32 -5.01 -18.98
C LYS A 172 8.10 -4.08 -19.04
N ILE A 173 7.05 -4.42 -18.29
CA ILE A 173 5.76 -3.70 -18.25
C ILE A 173 5.53 -3.11 -16.87
N THR A 174 4.77 -2.03 -16.80
CA THR A 174 4.36 -1.40 -15.55
C THR A 174 3.31 -2.24 -14.83
N PHE A 175 3.09 -1.96 -13.53
CA PHE A 175 1.93 -2.53 -12.83
C PHE A 175 0.60 -2.09 -13.45
N GLY A 176 0.56 -0.91 -14.08
CA GLY A 176 -0.61 -0.43 -14.80
C GLY A 176 -0.94 -1.24 -16.06
N GLU A 177 0.06 -1.84 -16.70
CA GLU A 177 -0.12 -2.74 -17.86
C GLU A 177 -0.38 -4.20 -17.42
N MET A 178 0.02 -4.55 -16.20
CA MET A 178 -0.06 -5.93 -15.70
C MET A 178 -1.49 -6.30 -15.28
N LYS A 179 -1.94 -7.51 -15.65
CA LYS A 179 -3.22 -8.04 -15.15
C LYS A 179 -3.21 -8.13 -13.61
N SER A 180 -4.29 -7.72 -12.95
CA SER A 180 -4.38 -7.63 -11.50
C SER A 180 -3.95 -8.91 -10.76
N LEU A 181 -4.39 -10.08 -11.23
CA LEU A 181 -4.02 -11.36 -10.62
C LEU A 181 -2.52 -11.68 -10.69
N GLN A 182 -1.82 -11.21 -11.72
CA GLN A 182 -0.36 -11.35 -11.84
C GLN A 182 0.35 -10.40 -10.85
N LYS A 183 -0.11 -9.14 -10.77
CA LYS A 183 0.40 -8.15 -9.82
C LYS A 183 0.27 -8.65 -8.38
N TYR A 184 -0.90 -9.16 -7.98
CA TYR A 184 -1.18 -9.62 -6.61
C TYR A 184 -0.34 -10.81 -6.15
N LYS A 185 0.40 -11.47 -7.03
CA LYS A 185 1.32 -12.57 -6.68
C LYS A 185 2.75 -12.10 -6.41
N ILE A 186 3.09 -10.85 -6.75
CA ILE A 186 4.48 -10.37 -6.70
C ILE A 186 4.63 -9.04 -5.95
N ASP A 187 3.56 -8.29 -5.73
CA ASP A 187 3.63 -6.93 -5.21
C ASP A 187 4.05 -6.84 -3.73
N HIS A 188 4.24 -5.61 -3.29
CA HIS A 188 4.63 -5.28 -1.93
C HIS A 188 3.61 -5.72 -0.88
N ARG A 189 2.31 -5.64 -1.19
CA ARG A 189 1.22 -6.02 -0.27
C ARG A 189 1.14 -7.53 -0.12
N PHE A 190 1.28 -8.29 -1.19
CA PHE A 190 1.42 -9.74 -1.16
C PHE A 190 2.62 -10.17 -0.31
N LYS A 191 3.79 -9.53 -0.52
CA LYS A 191 5.01 -9.85 0.25
C LYS A 191 4.86 -9.55 1.74
N ALA A 192 4.18 -8.46 2.10
CA ALA A 192 3.84 -8.17 3.49
C ALA A 192 2.87 -9.22 4.05
N PHE A 193 1.79 -9.52 3.32
CA PHE A 193 0.77 -10.47 3.74
C PHE A 193 1.33 -11.89 3.95
N LYS A 194 2.20 -12.36 3.07
CA LYS A 194 2.83 -13.69 3.18
C LYS A 194 3.48 -13.91 4.56
N LYS A 195 4.02 -12.86 5.19
CA LYS A 195 4.67 -12.93 6.52
C LYS A 195 3.68 -13.10 7.68
N ILE A 196 2.44 -12.69 7.49
CA ILE A 196 1.37 -12.73 8.51
C ILE A 196 0.25 -13.72 8.18
N LYS A 197 0.34 -14.41 7.05
CA LYS A 197 -0.69 -15.36 6.59
C LYS A 197 -1.04 -16.44 7.64
N LYS A 198 -0.07 -16.85 8.45
CA LYS A 198 -0.25 -17.88 9.49
C LYS A 198 -1.25 -17.52 10.61
N PHE A 199 -1.65 -16.25 10.70
CA PHE A 199 -2.61 -15.79 11.72
C PHE A 199 -4.09 -15.88 11.27
N PHE A 200 -4.30 -16.28 10.00
CA PHE A 200 -5.62 -16.43 9.38
C PHE A 200 -6.05 -17.87 9.13
#